data_9b6efaac0d382751612536a7b737ddcb
#
_entry.id   9b6efaac0d382751612536a7b737ddcb
#
_cell.length_a   1.000
_cell.length_b   1.000
_cell.length_c   1.000
_cell.angle_alpha   90.00
_cell.angle_beta   90.00
_cell.angle_gamma   90.00
#
_symmetry.space_group_name_H-M   'P 1'
#
loop_
_entity.id
_entity.type
_entity.pdbx_description
1 polymer ?
#
loop_
_entity_poly.entity_id
_entity_poly.type
_entity_poly.pdbx_seq_one_letter_code
_entity_poly.pdbx_strand_id
1 'polypeptide(L)'
;DPRLGVTVADLSNEQRRGLGAEDQGVLVTSLDEGPAANAGLYPDDIILQVNHQPVKSANQFVDLAKDLPRGKVAPLLVKRENESLYLAVRLPE
;
A
#
# COMPACT_ATOMS: atom_id res chain seq x y z
N ASP A 1 6.00 -7.49 1.62
CA ASP A 1 6.26 -7.97 0.26
C ASP A 1 7.73 -7.75 -0.09
N PRO A 2 8.47 -8.82 -0.40
CA PRO A 2 9.91 -8.68 -0.69
C PRO A 2 10.22 -7.86 -1.94
N ARG A 3 9.31 -7.77 -2.91
CA ARG A 3 9.56 -6.97 -4.12
C ARG A 3 9.54 -5.47 -3.83
N LEU A 4 8.65 -5.05 -2.96
CA LEU A 4 8.47 -3.63 -2.67
C LEU A 4 9.20 -3.18 -1.42
N GLY A 5 9.60 -4.12 -0.57
CA GLY A 5 10.25 -3.81 0.70
C GLY A 5 9.29 -3.25 1.72
N VAL A 6 8.04 -3.70 1.70
CA VAL A 6 7.02 -3.22 2.61
C VAL A 6 6.31 -4.38 3.28
N THR A 7 6.05 -4.24 4.57
CA THR A 7 5.23 -5.19 5.33
C THR A 7 3.93 -4.51 5.70
N VAL A 8 2.83 -5.20 5.44
CA VAL A 8 1.50 -4.67 5.72
C VAL A 8 0.71 -5.63 6.60
N ALA A 9 -0.28 -5.09 7.27
CA ALA A 9 -1.20 -5.87 8.11
C ALA A 9 -2.63 -5.44 7.82
N ASP A 10 -3.56 -6.34 8.12
CA ASP A 10 -4.98 -6.01 8.00
C ASP A 10 -5.34 -4.90 8.98
N LEU A 11 -6.27 -4.05 8.59
CA LEU A 11 -6.78 -3.02 9.48
C LEU A 11 -7.71 -3.63 10.51
N SER A 12 -7.66 -3.08 11.72
CA SER A 12 -8.66 -3.43 12.75
C SER A 12 -10.01 -2.82 12.39
N ASN A 13 -11.07 -3.29 13.04
CA ASN A 13 -12.40 -2.73 12.82
C ASN A 13 -12.45 -1.25 13.19
N GLU A 14 -11.74 -0.85 14.24
CA GLU A 14 -11.67 0.55 14.64
C GLU A 14 -10.98 1.41 13.58
N GLN A 15 -9.91 0.90 13.00
CA GLN A 15 -9.19 1.61 11.96
C GLN A 15 -10.06 1.77 10.71
N ARG A 16 -10.81 0.73 10.33
CA ARG A 16 -11.71 0.80 9.18
C ARG A 16 -12.80 1.83 9.38
N ARG A 17 -13.39 1.88 10.58
CA ARG A 17 -14.41 2.87 10.89
C ARG A 17 -13.87 4.30 10.84
N GLY A 18 -12.67 4.50 11.34
CA GLY A 18 -12.04 5.81 11.34
C GLY A 18 -11.72 6.34 9.95
N LEU A 19 -11.58 5.45 8.97
CA LEU A 19 -11.26 5.84 7.61
C LEU A 19 -12.48 6.28 6.81
N GLY A 20 -13.65 5.82 7.18
CA GLY A 20 -14.83 6.01 6.36
C GLY A 20 -14.75 5.28 5.02
N ALA A 21 -13.67 4.52 4.79
CA ALA A 21 -13.47 3.75 3.58
C ALA A 21 -13.82 2.31 3.89
N GLU A 22 -15.05 1.95 3.62
CA GLU A 22 -15.54 0.61 3.91
C GLU A 22 -14.73 -0.44 3.19
N ASP A 23 -14.34 -1.48 3.91
CA ASP A 23 -13.77 -2.71 3.35
C ASP A 23 -12.48 -2.56 2.56
N GLN A 24 -11.77 -1.43 2.63
CA GLN A 24 -10.51 -1.34 1.92
C GLN A 24 -9.42 -0.68 2.77
N GLY A 25 -8.19 -1.09 2.50
CA GLY A 25 -7.02 -0.54 3.14
C GLY A 25 -6.23 -1.58 3.91
N VAL A 26 -4.92 -1.40 3.90
CA VAL A 26 -4.00 -2.19 4.74
C VAL A 26 -3.03 -1.22 5.40
N LEU A 27 -2.59 -1.58 6.59
CA LEU A 27 -1.67 -0.74 7.37
C LEU A 27 -0.23 -1.10 7.04
N VAL A 28 0.58 -0.10 6.74
CA VAL A 28 2.02 -0.29 6.58
C VAL A 28 2.64 -0.39 7.98
N THR A 29 3.21 -1.54 8.29
CA THR A 29 3.81 -1.77 9.61
C THR A 29 5.32 -1.53 9.62
N SER A 30 6.00 -1.82 8.52
CA SER A 30 7.43 -1.56 8.43
C SER A 30 7.86 -1.47 6.98
N LEU A 31 9.01 -0.84 6.77
CA LEU A 31 9.58 -0.65 5.44
C LEU A 31 11.08 -0.96 5.50
N ASP A 32 11.54 -1.73 4.51
CA ASP A 32 12.96 -1.89 4.24
C ASP A 32 13.33 -0.98 3.07
N GLU A 33 14.60 -0.85 2.78
CA GLU A 33 15.03 -0.13 1.58
C GLU A 33 14.46 -0.81 0.35
N GLY A 34 13.91 -0.02 -0.55
CA GLY A 34 13.32 -0.56 -1.77
C GLY A 34 12.34 0.38 -2.42
N PRO A 35 11.61 -0.12 -3.42
CA PRO A 35 10.70 0.72 -4.22
C PRO A 35 9.65 1.47 -3.41
N ALA A 36 9.06 0.85 -2.40
CA ALA A 36 8.02 1.52 -1.62
C ALA A 36 8.59 2.66 -0.77
N ALA A 37 9.73 2.43 -0.12
CA ALA A 37 10.38 3.48 0.66
C ALA A 37 10.84 4.62 -0.24
N ASN A 38 11.37 4.28 -1.42
CA ASN A 38 11.81 5.30 -2.38
C ASN A 38 10.66 6.13 -2.92
N ALA A 39 9.46 5.57 -2.93
CA ALA A 39 8.28 6.30 -3.39
C ALA A 39 7.72 7.26 -2.33
N GLY A 40 8.22 7.20 -1.11
CA GLY A 40 7.77 8.08 -0.05
C GLY A 40 6.76 7.46 0.90
N LEU A 41 6.66 6.15 0.91
CA LEU A 41 5.78 5.46 1.86
C LEU A 41 6.42 5.46 3.26
N TYR A 42 5.62 5.62 4.29
CA TYR A 42 6.09 5.60 5.68
C TYR A 42 5.30 4.57 6.49
N PRO A 43 5.88 4.09 7.60
CA PRO A 43 5.11 3.28 8.55
C PRO A 43 3.87 4.05 9.02
N ASP A 44 2.81 3.33 9.29
CA ASP A 44 1.49 3.85 9.69
C ASP A 44 0.67 4.44 8.55
N ASP A 45 1.21 4.51 7.33
CA ASP A 45 0.40 4.84 6.17
C ASP A 45 -0.59 3.70 5.91
N ILE A 46 -1.73 4.05 5.32
CA ILE A 46 -2.73 3.06 4.94
C ILE A 46 -2.83 3.03 3.43
N ILE A 47 -2.53 1.87 2.84
CA ILE A 47 -2.62 1.70 1.39
C ILE A 47 -4.06 1.32 1.06
N LEU A 48 -4.74 2.17 0.29
CA LEU A 48 -6.13 1.96 -0.09
C LEU A 48 -6.26 1.25 -1.43
N GLN A 49 -5.37 1.55 -2.37
CA GLN A 49 -5.41 0.96 -3.70
C GLN A 49 -3.99 0.72 -4.21
N VAL A 50 -3.84 -0.34 -5.00
CA VAL A 50 -2.61 -0.65 -5.70
C VAL A 50 -2.95 -0.69 -7.18
N ASN A 51 -2.30 0.18 -7.96
CA ASN A 51 -2.52 0.26 -9.41
C ASN A 51 -4.02 0.37 -9.74
N HIS A 52 -4.73 1.24 -9.01
CA HIS A 52 -6.16 1.52 -9.13
C HIS A 52 -7.09 0.38 -8.69
N GLN A 53 -6.55 -0.67 -8.09
CA GLN A 53 -7.37 -1.77 -7.57
C GLN A 53 -7.47 -1.69 -6.06
N PRO A 54 -8.68 -1.74 -5.50
CA PRO A 54 -8.84 -1.67 -4.04
C PRO A 54 -8.17 -2.84 -3.34
N VAL A 55 -7.53 -2.56 -2.21
CA VAL A 55 -6.89 -3.57 -1.38
C VAL A 55 -7.74 -3.77 -0.15
N LYS A 56 -8.17 -4.99 0.09
CA LYS A 56 -9.05 -5.31 1.22
C LYS A 56 -8.36 -6.07 2.34
N SER A 57 -7.22 -6.68 2.03
CA SER A 57 -6.50 -7.47 3.03
C SER A 57 -5.02 -7.50 2.69
N ALA A 58 -4.21 -7.86 3.69
CA ALA A 58 -2.78 -8.01 3.49
C ALA A 58 -2.46 -9.07 2.43
N ASN A 59 -3.21 -10.18 2.43
CA ASN A 59 -3.02 -11.21 1.43
C ASN A 59 -3.32 -10.71 0.02
N GLN A 60 -4.38 -9.93 -0.13
CA GLN A 60 -4.71 -9.35 -1.42
C GLN A 60 -3.64 -8.37 -1.88
N PHE A 61 -3.08 -7.59 -0.95
CA PHE A 61 -1.99 -6.68 -1.27
C PHE A 61 -0.80 -7.44 -1.87
N VAL A 62 -0.42 -8.56 -1.26
CA VAL A 62 0.68 -9.36 -1.76
C VAL A 62 0.38 -9.88 -3.18
N ASP A 63 -0.84 -10.35 -3.40
CA ASP A 63 -1.24 -10.84 -4.72
C ASP A 63 -1.21 -9.75 -5.78
N LEU A 64 -1.72 -8.57 -5.45
CA LEU A 64 -1.70 -7.43 -6.37
C LEU A 64 -0.27 -6.97 -6.66
N ALA A 65 0.58 -6.98 -5.64
CA ALA A 65 1.97 -6.58 -5.81
C ALA A 65 2.72 -7.53 -6.73
N LYS A 66 2.44 -8.83 -6.64
CA LYS A 66 3.08 -9.82 -7.52
C LYS A 66 2.71 -9.63 -8.98
N ASP A 67 1.52 -9.11 -9.24
CA ASP A 67 1.03 -8.93 -10.61
C ASP A 67 1.48 -7.61 -11.23
N LEU A 68 2.17 -6.75 -10.48
CA LEU A 68 2.63 -5.49 -11.02
C LEU A 68 3.73 -5.71 -12.06
N PRO A 69 3.66 -4.99 -13.18
CA PRO A 69 4.67 -5.18 -14.25
C PRO A 69 6.03 -4.66 -13.83
N ARG A 70 7.06 -5.42 -14.19
CA ARG A 70 8.44 -5.02 -13.93
C ARG A 70 8.84 -3.83 -14.78
N GLY A 71 9.70 -2.98 -14.23
CA GLY A 71 10.21 -1.82 -14.95
C GLY A 71 9.18 -0.72 -15.18
N LYS A 72 8.02 -0.83 -14.59
CA LYS A 72 6.94 0.14 -14.73
C LYS A 72 6.72 0.88 -13.43
N VAL A 73 5.94 1.96 -13.51
CA VAL A 73 5.51 2.73 -12.34
C VAL A 73 4.07 2.35 -12.02
N ALA A 74 3.83 2.03 -10.76
CA ALA A 74 2.48 1.70 -10.30
C ALA A 74 2.04 2.72 -9.25
N PRO A 75 0.86 3.31 -9.39
CA PRO A 75 0.37 4.24 -8.38
C PRO A 75 -0.20 3.51 -7.18
N LEU A 76 0.09 4.03 -6.00
CA LEU A 76 -0.55 3.59 -4.76
C LEU A 76 -1.40 4.74 -4.24
N LEU A 77 -2.65 4.46 -3.93
CA LEU A 77 -3.47 5.43 -3.21
C LEU A 77 -3.30 5.17 -1.73
N VAL A 78 -2.81 6.18 -1.03
CA VAL A 78 -2.42 6.05 0.38
C VAL A 78 -3.16 7.10 1.19
N LYS A 79 -3.62 6.71 2.37
CA LYS A 79 -4.17 7.67 3.34
C LYS A 79 -3.12 7.90 4.43
N ARG A 80 -2.77 9.16 4.62
CA ARG A 80 -1.81 9.60 5.65
C ARG A 80 -2.50 10.64 6.49
N GLU A 81 -2.73 10.31 7.76
CA GLU A 81 -3.53 11.15 8.65
C GLU A 81 -4.91 11.38 8.03
N ASN A 82 -5.28 12.59 7.72
CA ASN A 82 -6.59 12.89 7.12
C ASN A 82 -6.51 13.17 5.61
N GLU A 83 -5.37 12.92 5.00
CA GLU A 83 -5.16 13.21 3.59
C GLU A 83 -4.97 11.95 2.78
N SER A 84 -5.50 11.97 1.56
CA SER A 84 -5.24 10.92 0.58
C SER A 84 -4.25 11.42 -0.44
N LEU A 85 -3.28 10.60 -0.79
CA LEU A 85 -2.26 10.97 -1.77
C LEU A 85 -1.90 9.77 -2.62
N TYR A 86 -1.44 10.06 -3.84
CA TYR A 86 -0.92 9.03 -4.72
C TYR A 86 0.60 9.03 -4.64
N LEU A 87 1.16 7.83 -4.50
CA LEU A 87 2.60 7.63 -4.55
C LEU A 87 2.92 6.78 -5.77
N ALA A 88 3.91 7.20 -6.53
CA ALA A 88 4.35 6.45 -7.71
C ALA A 88 5.49 5.53 -7.30
N VAL A 89 5.23 4.23 -7.36
CA VAL A 89 6.23 3.22 -7.02
C VAL A 89 6.86 2.71 -8.30
N ARG A 90 8.17 2.86 -8.42
CA ARG A 90 8.90 2.34 -9.58
C ARG A 90 9.37 0.93 -9.28
N LEU A 91 8.88 -0.01 -10.06
CA LEU A 91 9.22 -1.42 -9.88
C LEU A 91 10.54 -1.73 -10.58
N PRO A 92 11.41 -2.54 -9.96
CA PRO A 92 12.67 -2.92 -10.59
C PRO A 92 12.43 -3.81 -11.81
N GLU A 93 13.34 -3.77 -12.71
CA GLU A 93 13.32 -4.63 -13.90
C GLU A 93 13.67 -6.08 -13.60
#